data_cb41fe620f7b07d142a9734c6f2442bf
#
_entry.id   cb41fe620f7b07d142a9734c6f2442bf
#
_cell.length_a   1.000
_cell.length_b   1.000
_cell.length_c   1.000
_cell.angle_alpha   90.00
_cell.angle_beta   90.00
_cell.angle_gamma   90.00
#
_symmetry.space_group_name_H-M   'P 1'
#
loop_
_entity.id
_entity.type
_entity.pdbx_description
1 polymer ?
#
loop_
_entity_poly.entity_id
_entity_poly.type
_entity_poly.pdbx_seq_one_letter_code
_entity_poly.pdbx_strand_id
1 'polypeptide(L)'
;MPTARAFAAVPPFPSDVPVYELPKLSLEKLLSNNEEESSALFQSFREHGFMLLDLQGCAEGEEVLEEAEKMFEVTEAVTLGLPIEEKLNYPIKPPKIFG
;
A
#
# COMPACT_ATOMS: atom_id res chain seq x y z
N MET A 1 -6.71 7.94 -1.24
CA MET A 1 -5.91 7.55 -2.41
C MET A 1 -4.59 8.28 -2.39
N PRO A 2 -3.47 7.55 -2.53
CA PRO A 2 -2.25 8.22 -2.86
C PRO A 2 -2.56 9.07 -4.07
N THR A 3 -2.11 10.29 -4.03
CA THR A 3 -2.57 11.31 -4.94
C THR A 3 -2.37 10.95 -6.39
N ALA A 4 -3.20 11.52 -7.21
CA ALA A 4 -2.95 11.63 -8.63
C ALA A 4 -1.48 11.98 -8.94
N ARG A 5 -0.80 12.68 -8.05
CA ARG A 5 0.61 13.05 -8.19
C ARG A 5 1.54 11.83 -8.18
N ALA A 6 1.36 10.89 -7.25
CA ALA A 6 2.23 9.71 -7.15
C ALA A 6 2.10 8.78 -8.37
N PHE A 7 0.94 8.79 -9.03
CA PHE A 7 0.64 7.91 -10.15
C PHE A 7 0.39 8.64 -11.48
N ALA A 8 0.57 9.96 -11.51
CA ALA A 8 0.27 10.77 -12.71
C ALA A 8 1.07 10.36 -13.95
N ALA A 9 2.27 9.81 -13.77
CA ALA A 9 3.12 9.36 -14.85
C ALA A 9 2.97 7.87 -15.19
N VAL A 10 2.10 7.14 -14.48
CA VAL A 10 1.90 5.71 -14.70
C VAL A 10 0.92 5.51 -15.85
N PRO A 11 1.30 4.78 -16.91
CA PRO A 11 0.38 4.49 -18.00
C PRO A 11 -0.77 3.61 -17.52
N PRO A 12 -1.93 3.62 -18.21
CA PRO A 12 -3.04 2.74 -17.86
C PRO A 12 -2.62 1.27 -17.97
N PHE A 13 -3.21 0.43 -17.13
CA PHE A 13 -2.89 -0.99 -17.10
C PHE A 13 -3.28 -1.64 -18.44
N PRO A 14 -2.38 -2.47 -19.04
CA PRO A 14 -2.68 -3.13 -20.31
C PRO A 14 -3.92 -4.04 -20.23
N SER A 15 -4.80 -3.94 -21.22
CA SER A 15 -6.03 -4.73 -21.24
C SER A 15 -5.83 -6.21 -21.58
N ASP A 16 -4.67 -6.56 -22.11
CA ASP A 16 -4.31 -7.93 -22.51
C ASP A 16 -3.63 -8.73 -21.39
N VAL A 17 -3.37 -8.09 -20.25
CA VAL A 17 -2.78 -8.77 -19.09
C VAL A 17 -3.87 -9.28 -18.18
N PRO A 18 -3.88 -10.59 -17.84
CA PRO A 18 -4.84 -11.14 -16.89
C PRO A 18 -4.72 -10.49 -15.52
N VAL A 19 -5.85 -10.09 -14.94
CA VAL A 19 -5.92 -9.47 -13.62
C VAL A 19 -6.74 -10.35 -12.71
N TYR A 20 -6.21 -10.65 -11.52
CA TYR A 20 -6.95 -11.33 -10.48
C TYR A 20 -7.65 -10.31 -9.59
N GLU A 21 -8.96 -10.49 -9.41
CA GLU A 21 -9.73 -9.65 -8.52
C GLU A 21 -9.59 -10.14 -7.08
N LEU A 22 -8.94 -9.33 -6.25
CA LEU A 22 -8.80 -9.63 -4.82
C LEU A 22 -10.05 -9.20 -4.06
N PRO A 23 -10.42 -9.93 -2.99
CA PRO A 23 -11.48 -9.48 -2.09
C PRO A 23 -11.18 -8.08 -1.55
N LYS A 24 -12.15 -7.19 -1.64
CA LYS A 24 -12.05 -5.82 -1.15
C LYS A 24 -12.92 -5.69 0.10
N LEU A 25 -12.29 -5.34 1.21
CA LEU A 25 -12.95 -5.18 2.49
C LEU A 25 -12.99 -3.72 2.91
N SER A 26 -14.00 -3.36 3.68
CA SER A 26 -14.18 -1.99 4.17
C SER A 26 -13.64 -1.86 5.59
N LEU A 27 -12.67 -0.96 5.80
CA LEU A 27 -12.17 -0.65 7.14
C LEU A 27 -13.28 -0.10 8.01
N GLU A 28 -14.15 0.76 7.47
CA GLU A 28 -15.29 1.31 8.18
C GLU A 28 -16.19 0.22 8.77
N LYS A 29 -16.51 -0.79 7.96
CA LYS A 29 -17.33 -1.92 8.41
C LYS A 29 -16.62 -2.78 9.45
N LEU A 30 -15.33 -3.01 9.28
CA LEU A 30 -14.54 -3.77 10.25
C LEU A 30 -14.48 -3.05 11.60
N LEU A 31 -14.30 -1.73 11.60
CA LEU A 31 -14.28 -0.93 12.83
C LEU A 31 -15.66 -0.88 13.51
N SER A 32 -16.73 -0.98 12.75
CA SER A 32 -18.09 -1.04 13.31
C SER A 32 -18.54 -2.44 13.73
N ASN A 33 -17.62 -3.40 13.75
CA ASN A 33 -17.87 -4.79 14.14
C ASN A 33 -18.92 -5.49 13.26
N ASN A 34 -18.91 -5.21 11.97
CA ASN A 34 -19.78 -5.90 11.01
C ASN A 34 -19.35 -7.36 10.89
N GLU A 35 -20.25 -8.29 11.20
CA GLU A 35 -19.93 -9.72 11.20
C GLU A 35 -19.65 -10.28 9.82
N GLU A 36 -20.35 -9.79 8.80
CA GLU A 36 -20.12 -10.20 7.41
C GLU A 36 -18.73 -9.81 6.93
N GLU A 37 -18.29 -8.57 7.22
CA GLU A 37 -16.94 -8.11 6.88
C GLU A 37 -15.88 -8.86 7.66
N SER A 38 -16.10 -9.16 8.92
CA SER A 38 -15.17 -9.95 9.74
C SER A 38 -15.02 -11.37 9.21
N SER A 39 -16.13 -12.00 8.81
CA SER A 39 -16.10 -13.31 8.17
C SER A 39 -15.40 -13.27 6.82
N ALA A 40 -15.65 -12.24 6.02
CA ALA A 40 -14.99 -12.05 4.74
C ALA A 40 -13.48 -11.87 4.90
N LEU A 41 -13.04 -11.14 5.94
CA LEU A 41 -11.63 -10.98 6.28
C LEU A 41 -10.97 -12.34 6.57
N PHE A 42 -11.59 -13.13 7.42
CA PHE A 42 -11.11 -14.47 7.76
C PHE A 42 -11.00 -15.36 6.52
N GLN A 43 -12.03 -15.37 5.67
CA GLN A 43 -12.03 -16.15 4.45
C GLN A 43 -10.94 -15.68 3.46
N SER A 44 -10.75 -14.39 3.34
CA SER A 44 -9.71 -13.83 2.46
C SER A 44 -8.32 -14.29 2.86
N PHE A 45 -7.99 -14.27 4.15
CA PHE A 45 -6.71 -14.76 4.64
C PHE A 45 -6.58 -16.27 4.49
N ARG A 46 -7.67 -17.00 4.70
CA ARG A 46 -7.68 -18.45 4.57
C ARG A 46 -7.48 -18.90 3.12
N GLU A 47 -8.12 -18.24 2.17
CA GLU A 47 -8.12 -18.64 0.75
C GLU A 47 -6.98 -18.02 -0.05
N HIS A 48 -6.63 -16.77 0.21
CA HIS A 48 -5.69 -16.00 -0.59
C HIS A 48 -4.45 -15.55 0.16
N GLY A 49 -4.52 -15.43 1.48
CA GLY A 49 -3.42 -14.93 2.30
C GLY A 49 -3.31 -13.41 2.33
N PHE A 50 -4.07 -12.68 1.54
CA PHE A 50 -4.09 -11.21 1.47
C PHE A 50 -5.39 -10.71 0.87
N MET A 51 -5.63 -9.40 0.99
CA MET A 51 -6.85 -8.75 0.51
C MET A 51 -6.58 -7.28 0.22
N LEU A 52 -7.54 -6.60 -0.39
CA LEU A 52 -7.54 -5.15 -0.52
C LEU A 52 -8.36 -4.55 0.62
N LEU A 53 -7.83 -3.54 1.28
CA LEU A 53 -8.53 -2.81 2.33
C LEU A 53 -8.95 -1.44 1.80
N ASP A 54 -10.26 -1.21 1.77
CA ASP A 54 -10.81 0.10 1.43
C ASP A 54 -10.77 1.00 2.67
N LEU A 55 -9.98 2.05 2.60
CA LEU A 55 -9.76 3.00 3.69
C LEU A 55 -10.71 4.20 3.65
N GLN A 56 -11.57 4.27 2.63
CA GLN A 56 -12.52 5.37 2.49
C GLN A 56 -13.72 5.20 3.43
N GLY A 57 -14.36 6.29 3.77
CA GLY A 57 -15.59 6.31 4.54
C GLY A 57 -15.43 6.42 6.04
N CYS A 58 -14.23 6.41 6.58
CA CYS A 58 -13.96 6.60 8.00
C CYS A 58 -12.73 7.46 8.24
N ALA A 59 -12.69 8.15 9.39
CA ALA A 59 -11.61 9.07 9.73
C ALA A 59 -10.26 8.36 9.85
N GLU A 60 -10.24 7.17 10.42
CA GLU A 60 -9.03 6.37 10.60
C GLU A 60 -8.41 5.96 9.26
N GLY A 61 -9.23 5.62 8.29
CA GLY A 61 -8.76 5.29 6.95
C GLY A 61 -8.20 6.50 6.21
N GLU A 62 -8.85 7.65 6.34
CA GLU A 62 -8.38 8.91 5.78
C GLU A 62 -7.02 9.31 6.35
N GLU A 63 -6.84 9.15 7.66
CA GLU A 63 -5.57 9.41 8.34
C GLU A 63 -4.46 8.50 7.81
N VAL A 64 -4.72 7.21 7.61
CA VAL A 64 -3.75 6.26 7.04
C VAL A 64 -3.35 6.70 5.63
N LEU A 65 -4.30 7.13 4.81
CA LEU A 65 -4.01 7.61 3.45
C LEU A 65 -3.14 8.86 3.46
N GLU A 66 -3.41 9.81 4.37
CA GLU A 66 -2.58 11.02 4.53
C GLU A 66 -1.16 10.67 4.96
N GLU A 67 -1.01 9.77 5.91
CA GLU A 67 0.30 9.33 6.39
C GLU A 67 1.08 8.59 5.31
N ALA A 68 0.42 7.76 4.51
CA ALA A 68 1.04 7.09 3.36
C ALA A 68 1.57 8.10 2.35
N GLU A 69 0.82 9.15 2.09
CA GLU A 69 1.23 10.22 1.18
C GLU A 69 2.46 10.97 1.69
N LYS A 70 2.46 11.32 2.97
CA LYS A 70 3.63 11.94 3.63
C LYS A 70 4.85 11.04 3.55
N MET A 71 4.68 9.74 3.72
CA MET A 71 5.76 8.76 3.61
C MET A 71 6.36 8.77 2.20
N PHE A 72 5.54 8.82 1.16
CA PHE A 72 6.02 8.91 -0.22
C PHE A 72 6.80 10.21 -0.46
N GLU A 73 6.31 11.33 0.05
CA GLU A 73 7.01 12.62 -0.08
C GLU A 73 8.37 12.60 0.61
N VAL A 74 8.45 12.08 1.82
CA VAL A 74 9.72 11.95 2.56
C VAL A 74 10.67 11.01 1.83
N THR A 75 10.18 9.88 1.33
CA THR A 75 10.99 8.92 0.58
C THR A 75 11.57 9.55 -0.68
N GLU A 76 10.76 10.30 -1.42
CA GLU A 76 11.21 11.03 -2.60
C GLU A 76 12.30 12.05 -2.23
N ALA A 77 12.05 12.86 -1.21
CA ALA A 77 13.00 13.88 -0.77
C ALA A 77 14.34 13.28 -0.34
N VAL A 78 14.32 12.18 0.41
CA VAL A 78 15.53 11.48 0.84
C VAL A 78 16.24 10.83 -0.35
N THR A 79 15.49 10.14 -1.21
CA THR A 79 16.07 9.43 -2.36
C THR A 79 16.72 10.37 -3.36
N LEU A 80 16.09 11.50 -3.65
CA LEU A 80 16.61 12.49 -4.60
C LEU A 80 17.58 13.48 -3.94
N GLY A 81 17.41 13.75 -2.64
CA GLY A 81 18.19 14.77 -1.93
C GLY A 81 19.53 14.29 -1.39
N LEU A 82 19.70 12.98 -1.15
CA LEU A 82 20.97 12.46 -0.65
C LEU A 82 21.98 12.22 -1.78
N PRO A 83 23.26 12.60 -1.57
CA PRO A 83 24.32 12.26 -2.50
C PRO A 83 24.48 10.74 -2.62
N ILE A 84 24.96 10.28 -3.79
CA ILE A 84 25.18 8.85 -4.02
C ILE A 84 26.16 8.23 -3.02
N GLU A 85 27.14 9.01 -2.58
CA GLU A 85 28.15 8.60 -1.60
C GLU A 85 27.51 8.21 -0.27
N GLU A 86 26.51 8.98 0.18
CA GLU A 86 25.75 8.68 1.39
C GLU A 86 24.92 7.41 1.24
N LYS A 87 24.28 7.25 0.10
CA LYS A 87 23.44 6.06 -0.17
C LYS A 87 24.28 4.79 -0.21
N LEU A 88 25.51 4.85 -0.74
CA LEU A 88 26.42 3.71 -0.84
C LEU A 88 26.95 3.23 0.51
N ASN A 89 26.77 4.01 1.59
CA ASN A 89 27.12 3.58 2.94
C ASN A 89 26.19 2.46 3.46
N TYR A 90 25.02 2.24 2.81
CA TYR A 90 24.04 1.27 3.24
C TYR A 90 23.69 0.27 2.13
N PRO A 91 24.69 -0.38 1.50
CA PRO A 91 24.39 -1.32 0.41
C PRO A 91 23.85 -2.64 0.93
N ILE A 92 23.04 -3.29 0.10
CA ILE A 92 22.68 -4.69 0.32
C ILE A 92 23.89 -5.52 -0.05
N LYS A 93 24.40 -6.30 0.90
CA LYS A 93 25.57 -7.17 0.70
C LYS A 93 25.12 -8.64 0.67
N PRO A 94 25.14 -9.29 -0.49
CA PRO A 94 24.85 -10.72 -0.55
C PRO A 94 25.81 -11.52 0.34
N PRO A 95 25.38 -12.61 0.99
CA PRO A 95 24.04 -13.20 0.91
C PRO A 95 22.99 -12.56 1.85
N LYS A 96 23.36 -11.52 2.58
CA LYS A 96 22.43 -10.82 3.49
C LYS A 96 21.52 -9.89 2.70
N ILE A 97 20.22 -10.11 2.79
CA ILE A 97 19.21 -9.24 2.20
C ILE A 97 18.88 -8.08 3.14
N PHE A 98 18.99 -8.31 4.44
CA PHE A 98 18.79 -7.30 5.47
C PHE A 98 20.13 -6.97 6.14
N GLY A 99 20.40 -5.69 6.24
CA GLY A 99 21.63 -5.18 6.86
C GLY A 99 21.72 -5.37 8.36
#